data_fffe09818aa6615017b4cb3e5c0bac38
#
_entry.id   fffe09818aa6615017b4cb3e5c0bac38
#
_cell.length_a   1.000
_cell.length_b   1.000
_cell.length_c   1.000
_cell.angle_alpha   90.00
_cell.angle_beta   90.00
_cell.angle_gamma   90.00
#
_symmetry.space_group_name_H-M   'P 1'
#
loop_
_entity.id
_entity.type
_entity.pdbx_description
1 polymer ?
#
loop_
_entity_poly.entity_id
_entity_poly.type
_entity_poly.pdbx_seq_one_letter_code
_entity_poly.pdbx_strand_id
1 'polypeptide(L)'
;QAEAVGVSAGGPFGTGVAGGVSFLFGDQLSDRQIGLGVQANGTVQDIGAQLIYQNLKHRWNYGASIQHIPYLTGFLSYQSVGGGFFQQNLYLQRIFIDEAGFNTAYPFSSTKRVEFSLSATRLGFSTQIQRQVIDAIGQIYDQQLIDTTSRKPLYYGQGSLALVSDASYSAFTNPI
;
A
#
# COMPACT_ATOMS: atom_id res chain seq x y z
N GLN A 1 20.20 -6.62 2.09
CA GLN A 1 19.50 -7.82 1.57
C GLN A 1 18.38 -7.34 0.65
N ALA A 2 18.30 -7.85 -0.55
CA ALA A 2 17.23 -7.54 -1.50
C ALA A 2 16.34 -8.77 -1.65
N GLU A 3 15.04 -8.60 -1.45
CA GLU A 3 14.05 -9.63 -1.71
C GLU A 3 13.19 -9.23 -2.89
N ALA A 4 13.16 -10.04 -3.94
CA ALA A 4 12.22 -9.89 -5.05
C ALA A 4 10.98 -10.75 -4.79
N VAL A 5 9.86 -10.14 -4.57
CA VAL A 5 8.57 -10.83 -4.43
C VAL A 5 7.90 -10.87 -5.80
N GLY A 6 7.91 -11.99 -6.40
CA GLY A 6 7.18 -12.45 -7.60
C GLY A 6 6.65 -11.42 -8.59
N VAL A 7 6.94 -11.62 -9.88
CA VAL A 7 6.30 -10.88 -10.98
C VAL A 7 5.20 -11.77 -11.56
N SER A 8 3.94 -11.28 -11.58
CA SER A 8 2.86 -11.92 -12.31
C SER A 8 2.39 -11.00 -13.43
N ALA A 9 2.15 -11.54 -14.61
CA ALA A 9 1.59 -10.82 -15.74
C ALA A 9 0.12 -11.25 -15.93
N GLY A 10 -0.78 -10.28 -15.98
CA GLY A 10 -2.23 -10.49 -16.13
C GLY A 10 -2.97 -10.45 -14.80
N GLY A 11 -4.12 -9.80 -14.81
CA GLY A 11 -5.01 -9.66 -13.67
C GLY A 11 -6.47 -9.65 -14.13
N PRO A 12 -7.44 -9.68 -13.20
CA PRO A 12 -8.86 -9.72 -13.53
C PRO A 12 -9.35 -8.49 -14.30
N PHE A 13 -8.55 -7.45 -14.41
CA PHE A 13 -8.89 -6.17 -15.04
C PHE A 13 -8.05 -5.87 -16.31
N GLY A 14 -7.49 -6.90 -16.96
CA GLY A 14 -6.73 -6.76 -18.20
C GLY A 14 -5.26 -7.17 -18.10
N THR A 15 -4.48 -6.84 -19.14
CA THR A 15 -3.04 -7.08 -19.17
C THR A 15 -2.32 -6.00 -18.36
N GLY A 16 -1.79 -6.36 -17.22
CA GLY A 16 -0.96 -5.51 -16.39
C GLY A 16 0.17 -6.31 -15.77
N VAL A 17 1.23 -5.64 -15.39
CA VAL A 17 2.33 -6.24 -14.64
C VAL A 17 2.04 -6.04 -13.16
N ALA A 18 1.97 -7.15 -12.40
CA ALA A 18 1.88 -7.09 -10.96
C ALA A 18 3.16 -7.67 -10.35
N GLY A 19 3.72 -6.98 -9.38
CA GLY A 19 4.91 -7.42 -8.69
C GLY A 19 5.46 -6.34 -7.78
N GLY A 20 6.43 -6.73 -6.96
CA GLY A 20 7.08 -5.79 -6.07
C GLY A 20 8.52 -6.20 -5.80
N VAL A 21 9.31 -5.23 -5.40
CA VAL A 21 10.68 -5.40 -4.96
C VAL A 21 10.87 -4.62 -3.67
N SER A 22 11.56 -5.23 -2.71
CA SER A 22 11.94 -4.58 -1.47
C SER A 22 13.43 -4.68 -1.23
N PHE A 23 13.99 -3.62 -0.66
CA PHE A 23 15.39 -3.52 -0.28
C PHE A 23 15.47 -3.15 1.19
N LEU A 24 16.30 -3.85 1.93
CA LEU A 24 16.62 -3.52 3.30
C LEU A 24 18.12 -3.26 3.40
N PHE A 25 18.47 -2.06 3.81
CA PHE A 25 19.84 -1.62 4.06
C PHE A 25 20.02 -1.43 5.57
N GLY A 26 21.05 -2.00 6.11
CA GLY A 26 21.41 -1.84 7.52
C GLY A 26 22.93 -1.68 7.65
N ASP A 27 23.37 -1.03 8.73
CA ASP A 27 24.77 -1.09 9.12
C ASP A 27 25.10 -2.47 9.73
N GLN A 28 26.40 -2.73 9.92
CA GLN A 28 26.85 -4.04 10.41
C GLN A 28 26.32 -4.41 11.81
N LEU A 29 25.95 -3.41 12.60
CA LEU A 29 25.39 -3.57 13.94
C LEU A 29 23.86 -3.55 13.95
N SER A 30 23.23 -3.33 12.77
CA SER A 30 21.80 -3.13 12.62
C SER A 30 21.22 -1.97 13.44
N ASP A 31 22.08 -1.01 13.83
CA ASP A 31 21.70 0.17 14.58
C ASP A 31 20.89 1.16 13.74
N ARG A 32 21.11 1.16 12.42
CA ARG A 32 20.39 2.01 11.46
C ARG A 32 19.90 1.15 10.31
N GLN A 33 18.65 1.33 9.97
CA GLN A 33 18.02 0.57 8.91
C GLN A 33 17.24 1.50 7.98
N ILE A 34 17.32 1.21 6.68
CA ILE A 34 16.52 1.85 5.63
C ILE A 34 15.83 0.75 4.85
N GLY A 35 14.50 0.77 4.83
CA GLY A 35 13.68 -0.10 4.01
C GLY A 35 13.10 0.69 2.84
N LEU A 36 13.20 0.15 1.64
CA LEU A 36 12.57 0.67 0.43
C LEU A 36 11.73 -0.44 -0.18
N GLY A 37 10.45 -0.18 -0.40
CA GLY A 37 9.55 -1.08 -1.12
C GLY A 37 8.94 -0.36 -2.31
N VAL A 38 8.81 -1.05 -3.45
CA VAL A 38 8.11 -0.59 -4.64
C VAL A 38 7.25 -1.73 -5.14
N GLN A 39 6.00 -1.45 -5.44
CA GLN A 39 5.07 -2.43 -6.02
C GLN A 39 4.34 -1.82 -7.21
N ALA A 40 3.98 -2.67 -8.18
CA ALA A 40 3.17 -2.30 -9.33
C ALA A 40 2.01 -3.29 -9.48
N ASN A 41 0.80 -2.80 -9.71
CA ASN A 41 -0.40 -3.62 -9.85
C ASN A 41 -1.20 -3.21 -11.09
N GLY A 42 -0.57 -3.30 -12.26
CA GLY A 42 -1.23 -3.06 -13.52
C GLY A 42 -0.74 -1.82 -14.26
N THR A 43 -1.24 -0.64 -13.98
CA THR A 43 -0.89 0.60 -14.68
C THR A 43 0.12 1.43 -13.88
N VAL A 44 0.68 2.46 -14.53
CA VAL A 44 1.59 3.42 -13.87
C VAL A 44 0.93 4.13 -12.69
N GLN A 45 -0.40 4.29 -12.73
CA GLN A 45 -1.17 4.88 -11.62
C GLN A 45 -1.29 3.95 -10.40
N ASP A 46 -1.00 2.67 -10.59
CA ASP A 46 -1.10 1.64 -9.57
C ASP A 46 0.29 1.23 -9.02
N ILE A 47 1.27 2.14 -9.13
CA ILE A 47 2.60 1.98 -8.54
C ILE A 47 2.57 2.49 -7.12
N GLY A 48 2.84 1.60 -6.17
CA GLY A 48 3.02 1.93 -4.76
C GLY A 48 4.50 2.01 -4.39
N ALA A 49 4.83 2.87 -3.43
CA ALA A 49 6.18 3.00 -2.89
C ALA A 49 6.14 3.24 -1.39
N GLN A 50 7.12 2.70 -0.69
CA GLN A 50 7.29 2.87 0.75
C GLN A 50 8.78 3.07 1.07
N LEU A 51 9.06 4.03 1.93
CA LEU A 51 10.38 4.26 2.50
C LEU A 51 10.26 4.28 4.02
N ILE A 52 11.11 3.52 4.70
CA ILE A 52 11.16 3.44 6.16
C ILE A 52 12.60 3.69 6.58
N TYR A 53 12.78 4.52 7.59
CA TYR A 53 14.05 4.73 8.26
C TYR A 53 13.90 4.43 9.75
N GLN A 54 14.87 3.71 10.33
CA GLN A 54 14.94 3.44 11.76
C GLN A 54 16.36 3.68 12.28
N ASN A 55 16.45 4.28 13.46
CA ASN A 55 17.69 4.45 14.20
C ASN A 55 17.52 3.91 15.61
N LEU A 56 18.27 2.84 15.91
CA LEU A 56 18.25 2.11 17.16
C LEU A 56 19.57 2.25 17.93
N LYS A 57 20.49 3.09 17.42
CA LYS A 57 21.87 3.23 17.94
C LYS A 57 21.94 3.75 19.37
N HIS A 58 20.99 4.57 19.74
CA HIS A 58 20.96 5.22 21.05
C HIS A 58 19.82 4.69 21.89
N ARG A 59 19.86 4.96 23.19
CA ARG A 59 18.77 4.60 24.09
C ARG A 59 17.42 5.19 23.63
N TRP A 60 17.45 6.34 22.97
CA TRP A 60 16.28 6.92 22.31
C TRP A 60 16.20 6.41 20.87
N ASN A 61 15.29 5.48 20.65
CA ASN A 61 15.04 4.92 19.34
C ASN A 61 14.03 5.80 18.58
N TYR A 62 14.26 6.01 17.30
CA TYR A 62 13.30 6.75 16.47
C TYR A 62 13.27 6.22 15.05
N GLY A 63 12.15 6.45 14.40
CA GLY A 63 11.94 6.08 13.02
C GLY A 63 11.01 7.05 12.31
N ALA A 64 11.08 7.04 10.99
CA ALA A 64 10.19 7.78 10.12
C ALA A 64 9.81 6.92 8.91
N SER A 65 8.62 7.12 8.39
CA SER A 65 8.15 6.42 7.20
C SER A 65 7.37 7.35 6.29
N ILE A 66 7.47 7.11 5.00
CA ILE A 66 6.59 7.70 3.99
C ILE A 66 6.11 6.58 3.08
N GLN A 67 4.84 6.62 2.69
CA GLN A 67 4.29 5.63 1.78
C GLN A 67 3.23 6.23 0.87
N HIS A 68 3.16 5.66 -0.32
CA HIS A 68 2.11 5.85 -1.30
C HIS A 68 1.61 4.48 -1.73
N ILE A 69 0.38 4.13 -1.38
CA ILE A 69 -0.19 2.81 -1.66
C ILE A 69 -1.49 2.98 -2.42
N PRO A 70 -1.53 2.62 -3.72
CA PRO A 70 -2.76 2.56 -4.48
C PRO A 70 -3.49 1.24 -4.23
N TYR A 71 -4.76 1.32 -3.89
CA TYR A 71 -5.69 0.20 -3.87
C TYR A 71 -6.62 0.29 -5.06
N LEU A 72 -6.65 -0.77 -5.87
CA LEU A 72 -7.52 -0.89 -7.02
C LEU A 72 -8.63 -1.88 -6.71
N THR A 73 -9.87 -1.45 -6.90
CA THR A 73 -11.06 -2.30 -6.92
C THR A 73 -11.82 -2.08 -8.22
N GLY A 74 -12.52 -3.10 -8.68
CA GLY A 74 -13.30 -2.95 -9.89
C GLY A 74 -14.51 -3.88 -9.90
N PHE A 75 -15.53 -3.47 -10.64
CA PHE A 75 -16.70 -4.29 -10.94
C PHE A 75 -17.14 -4.09 -12.38
N LEU A 76 -17.74 -5.13 -12.91
CA LEU A 76 -18.20 -5.19 -14.29
C LEU A 76 -19.71 -5.12 -14.30
N SER A 77 -20.26 -4.29 -15.20
CA SER A 77 -21.69 -4.16 -15.43
C SER A 77 -22.00 -4.38 -16.92
N TYR A 78 -23.04 -5.14 -17.20
CA TYR A 78 -23.53 -5.39 -18.55
C TYR A 78 -24.93 -4.82 -18.72
N GLN A 79 -25.16 -4.16 -19.86
CA GLN A 79 -26.46 -3.63 -20.22
C GLN A 79 -26.73 -3.92 -21.69
N SER A 80 -27.89 -4.48 -22.01
CA SER A 80 -28.33 -4.61 -23.40
C SER A 80 -28.74 -3.24 -23.96
N VAL A 81 -28.17 -2.88 -25.11
CA VAL A 81 -28.48 -1.62 -25.80
C VAL A 81 -29.39 -1.83 -27.04
N GLY A 82 -29.86 -3.06 -27.24
CA GLY A 82 -30.70 -3.42 -28.38
C GLY A 82 -29.92 -3.85 -29.64
N GLY A 83 -30.59 -4.41 -30.62
CA GLY A 83 -29.95 -4.80 -31.88
C GLY A 83 -28.90 -5.92 -31.75
N GLY A 84 -28.91 -6.70 -30.67
CA GLY A 84 -27.90 -7.73 -30.44
C GLY A 84 -26.59 -7.21 -29.86
N PHE A 85 -26.54 -5.93 -29.43
CA PHE A 85 -25.37 -5.32 -28.83
C PHE A 85 -25.53 -5.22 -27.29
N PHE A 86 -24.39 -5.34 -26.62
CA PHE A 86 -24.26 -5.21 -25.18
C PHE A 86 -23.23 -4.13 -24.85
N GLN A 87 -23.59 -3.28 -23.92
CA GLN A 87 -22.66 -2.34 -23.34
C GLN A 87 -22.06 -2.95 -22.06
N GLN A 88 -20.75 -3.08 -22.09
CA GLN A 88 -19.96 -3.53 -20.95
C GLN A 88 -19.29 -2.30 -20.33
N ASN A 89 -19.50 -2.08 -19.03
CA ASN A 89 -18.85 -1.02 -18.29
C ASN A 89 -17.98 -1.65 -17.20
N LEU A 90 -16.68 -1.44 -17.27
CA LEU A 90 -15.74 -1.80 -16.22
C LEU A 90 -15.47 -0.56 -15.39
N TYR A 91 -15.88 -0.57 -14.14
CA TYR A 91 -15.63 0.48 -13.16
C TYR A 91 -14.38 0.15 -12.38
N LEU A 92 -13.37 0.98 -12.50
CA LEU A 92 -12.11 0.88 -11.76
C LEU A 92 -12.08 2.00 -10.72
N GLN A 93 -12.11 1.64 -9.46
CA GLN A 93 -12.02 2.59 -8.35
C GLN A 93 -10.67 2.47 -7.68
N ARG A 94 -9.97 3.60 -7.57
CA ARG A 94 -8.68 3.70 -6.92
C ARG A 94 -8.78 4.51 -5.64
N ILE A 95 -8.17 4.00 -4.58
CA ILE A 95 -7.96 4.70 -3.33
C ILE A 95 -6.46 4.82 -3.16
N PHE A 96 -5.95 6.04 -3.12
CA PHE A 96 -4.55 6.33 -2.87
C PHE A 96 -4.37 6.65 -1.39
N ILE A 97 -3.52 5.90 -0.70
CA ILE A 97 -3.14 6.15 0.68
C ILE A 97 -1.74 6.74 0.68
N ASP A 98 -1.66 8.04 0.95
CA ASP A 98 -0.41 8.75 1.17
C ASP A 98 -0.25 8.96 2.67
N GLU A 99 0.79 8.42 3.26
CA GLU A 99 1.03 8.53 4.70
C GLU A 99 2.47 8.92 4.98
N ALA A 100 2.61 9.83 5.94
CA ALA A 100 3.89 10.14 6.56
C ALA A 100 3.78 9.86 8.06
N GLY A 101 4.71 9.07 8.59
CA GLY A 101 4.73 8.62 9.99
C GLY A 101 6.05 8.91 10.67
N PHE A 102 5.98 9.14 11.96
CA PHE A 102 7.11 9.23 12.88
C PHE A 102 6.82 8.39 14.11
N ASN A 103 7.79 7.65 14.57
CA ASN A 103 7.71 6.89 15.81
C ASN A 103 8.98 7.06 16.63
N THR A 104 8.84 7.01 17.94
CA THR A 104 9.96 7.04 18.86
C THR A 104 9.67 6.20 20.08
N ALA A 105 10.71 5.59 20.64
CA ALA A 105 10.63 4.78 21.83
C ALA A 105 11.80 5.06 22.77
N TYR A 106 11.50 5.13 24.06
CA TYR A 106 12.50 5.28 25.11
C TYR A 106 12.39 4.14 26.12
N PRO A 107 13.36 3.20 26.15
CA PRO A 107 13.39 2.13 27.14
C PRO A 107 13.89 2.64 28.50
N PHE A 108 13.10 2.45 29.54
CA PHE A 108 13.50 2.68 30.93
C PHE A 108 14.29 1.50 31.49
N SER A 109 13.90 0.29 31.09
CA SER A 109 14.55 -0.96 31.46
C SER A 109 14.47 -1.95 30.29
N SER A 110 15.00 -3.15 30.45
CA SER A 110 14.89 -4.25 29.49
C SER A 110 13.44 -4.70 29.24
N THR A 111 12.54 -4.42 30.17
CA THR A 111 11.14 -4.86 30.12
C THR A 111 10.14 -3.73 29.98
N LYS A 112 10.54 -2.46 30.16
CA LYS A 112 9.62 -1.32 30.16
C LYS A 112 10.11 -0.21 29.23
N ARG A 113 9.22 0.28 28.39
CA ARG A 113 9.48 1.41 27.47
C ARG A 113 8.24 2.28 27.30
N VAL A 114 8.45 3.54 26.99
CA VAL A 114 7.41 4.42 26.46
C VAL A 114 7.57 4.53 24.96
N GLU A 115 6.46 4.49 24.26
CA GLU A 115 6.40 4.64 22.82
C GLU A 115 5.50 5.82 22.48
N PHE A 116 5.91 6.60 21.50
CA PHE A 116 5.11 7.65 20.90
C PHE A 116 5.10 7.49 19.39
N SER A 117 3.94 7.62 18.76
CA SER A 117 3.84 7.68 17.30
C SER A 117 2.92 8.80 16.86
N LEU A 118 3.21 9.34 15.69
CA LEU A 118 2.42 10.35 15.00
C LEU A 118 2.38 10.01 13.52
N SER A 119 1.22 10.08 12.90
CA SER A 119 1.09 9.96 11.45
C SER A 119 0.09 10.96 10.89
N ALA A 120 0.32 11.32 9.63
CA ALA A 120 -0.58 12.12 8.82
C ALA A 120 -0.90 11.36 7.54
N THR A 121 -2.18 11.19 7.24
CA THR A 121 -2.65 10.39 6.11
C THR A 121 -3.58 11.22 5.22
N ARG A 122 -3.35 11.11 3.92
CA ARG A 122 -4.25 11.59 2.86
C ARG A 122 -4.85 10.41 2.13
N LEU A 123 -6.17 10.38 2.01
CA LEU A 123 -6.91 9.45 1.17
C LEU A 123 -7.35 10.16 -0.10
N GLY A 124 -6.75 9.79 -1.24
CA GLY A 124 -7.16 10.25 -2.55
C GLY A 124 -8.09 9.24 -3.22
N PHE A 125 -8.99 9.71 -4.08
CA PHE A 125 -9.96 8.86 -4.77
C PHE A 125 -9.92 9.16 -6.27
N SER A 126 -9.97 8.09 -7.09
CA SER A 126 -10.11 8.19 -8.54
C SER A 126 -11.06 7.09 -9.02
N THR A 127 -11.91 7.42 -9.97
CA THR A 127 -12.79 6.46 -10.61
C THR A 127 -12.59 6.55 -12.12
N GLN A 128 -12.34 5.42 -12.75
CA GLN A 128 -12.19 5.27 -14.19
C GLN A 128 -13.22 4.28 -14.68
N ILE A 129 -13.94 4.63 -15.75
CA ILE A 129 -14.97 3.80 -16.36
C ILE A 129 -14.48 3.47 -17.76
N GLN A 130 -14.24 2.19 -18.02
CA GLN A 130 -13.99 1.66 -19.36
C GLN A 130 -15.31 1.13 -19.90
N ARG A 131 -15.85 1.85 -20.88
CA ARG A 131 -17.08 1.47 -21.58
C ARG A 131 -16.71 0.82 -22.88
N GLN A 132 -17.29 -0.33 -23.15
CA GLN A 132 -17.16 -1.05 -24.42
C GLN A 132 -18.54 -1.47 -24.92
N VAL A 133 -18.75 -1.33 -26.22
CA VAL A 133 -19.93 -1.88 -26.91
C VAL A 133 -19.47 -3.11 -27.66
N ILE A 134 -20.06 -4.25 -27.35
CA ILE A 134 -19.74 -5.56 -27.93
C ILE A 134 -20.99 -6.18 -28.54
N ASP A 135 -20.82 -7.01 -29.56
CA ASP A 135 -21.88 -7.85 -30.09
C ASP A 135 -21.99 -9.19 -29.35
N ALA A 136 -22.92 -10.05 -29.83
CA ALA A 136 -23.17 -11.36 -29.22
C ALA A 136 -21.97 -12.34 -29.34
N ILE A 137 -21.01 -12.06 -30.23
CA ILE A 137 -19.78 -12.86 -30.39
C ILE A 137 -18.56 -12.23 -29.77
N GLY A 138 -18.74 -11.11 -29.04
CA GLY A 138 -17.67 -10.46 -28.27
C GLY A 138 -16.80 -9.50 -29.11
N GLN A 139 -17.21 -9.10 -30.32
CA GLN A 139 -16.48 -8.12 -31.12
C GLN A 139 -16.72 -6.70 -30.56
N ILE A 140 -15.65 -5.95 -30.34
CA ILE A 140 -15.72 -4.58 -29.82
C ILE A 140 -15.98 -3.61 -30.97
N TYR A 141 -17.07 -2.83 -30.89
CA TYR A 141 -17.44 -1.81 -31.84
C TYR A 141 -17.09 -0.39 -31.40
N ASP A 142 -17.13 -0.15 -30.10
CA ASP A 142 -16.78 1.16 -29.53
C ASP A 142 -16.12 0.96 -28.17
N GLN A 143 -15.15 1.81 -27.87
CA GLN A 143 -14.46 1.82 -26.60
C GLN A 143 -14.22 3.25 -26.16
N GLN A 144 -14.67 3.56 -24.95
CA GLN A 144 -14.48 4.87 -24.33
C GLN A 144 -13.87 4.71 -22.94
N LEU A 145 -12.92 5.57 -22.63
CA LEU A 145 -12.33 5.70 -21.32
C LEU A 145 -12.80 7.01 -20.70
N ILE A 146 -13.47 6.92 -19.56
CA ILE A 146 -14.03 8.07 -18.85
C ILE A 146 -13.36 8.14 -17.47
N ASP A 147 -12.55 9.17 -17.28
CA ASP A 147 -11.98 9.47 -15.96
C ASP A 147 -12.90 10.42 -15.20
N THR A 148 -13.30 10.03 -14.01
CA THR A 148 -14.10 10.87 -13.13
C THR A 148 -13.53 10.87 -11.72
N THR A 149 -13.35 12.06 -11.17
CA THR A 149 -12.95 12.24 -9.77
C THR A 149 -14.13 12.78 -9.01
N SER A 150 -14.82 11.93 -8.29
CA SER A 150 -16.08 12.26 -7.63
C SER A 150 -15.96 12.72 -6.19
N ARG A 151 -14.81 12.53 -5.56
CA ARG A 151 -14.62 12.81 -4.13
C ARG A 151 -13.38 13.67 -3.87
N LYS A 152 -13.54 14.63 -2.94
CA LYS A 152 -12.40 15.38 -2.40
C LYS A 152 -11.54 14.46 -1.54
N PRO A 153 -10.21 14.66 -1.54
CA PRO A 153 -9.33 13.92 -0.64
C PRO A 153 -9.71 14.14 0.82
N LEU A 154 -9.55 13.09 1.63
CA LEU A 154 -9.68 13.15 3.08
C LEU A 154 -8.29 13.23 3.70
N TYR A 155 -8.15 14.04 4.74
CA TYR A 155 -6.92 14.18 5.50
C TYR A 155 -7.23 13.90 6.97
N TYR A 156 -6.40 13.09 7.61
CA TYR A 156 -6.48 12.86 9.04
C TYR A 156 -5.09 12.66 9.65
N GLY A 157 -4.99 13.00 10.93
CA GLY A 157 -3.81 12.75 11.74
C GLY A 157 -4.13 11.75 12.84
N GLN A 158 -3.17 10.91 13.19
CA GLN A 158 -3.26 9.97 14.28
C GLN A 158 -2.04 10.11 15.16
N GLY A 159 -2.27 10.14 16.49
CA GLY A 159 -1.21 10.11 17.49
C GLY A 159 -1.46 8.99 18.48
N SER A 160 -0.41 8.33 18.96
CA SER A 160 -0.50 7.38 20.04
C SER A 160 0.63 7.55 21.05
N LEU A 161 0.32 7.28 22.30
CA LEU A 161 1.28 7.21 23.40
C LEU A 161 1.01 5.92 24.16
N ALA A 162 2.03 5.08 24.32
CA ALA A 162 1.90 3.81 25.00
C ALA A 162 3.02 3.61 26.03
N LEU A 163 2.65 3.04 27.17
CA LEU A 163 3.59 2.47 28.14
C LEU A 163 3.57 0.95 27.94
N VAL A 164 4.67 0.42 27.43
CA VAL A 164 4.81 -1.02 27.15
C VAL A 164 5.58 -1.67 28.29
N SER A 165 5.02 -2.75 28.85
CA SER A 165 5.68 -3.60 29.82
C SER A 165 5.66 -5.03 29.32
N ASP A 166 6.83 -5.55 28.95
CA ASP A 166 7.00 -6.92 28.49
C ASP A 166 7.74 -7.72 29.54
N ALA A 167 7.00 -8.59 30.22
CA ALA A 167 7.51 -9.50 31.24
C ALA A 167 7.59 -10.96 30.74
N SER A 168 7.55 -11.17 29.41
CA SER A 168 7.65 -12.49 28.82
C SER A 168 9.04 -13.09 29.10
N TYR A 169 9.09 -14.10 29.97
CA TYR A 169 10.27 -14.92 30.20
C TYR A 169 10.38 -15.94 29.06
N SER A 170 11.41 -15.82 28.24
CA SER A 170 11.76 -16.89 27.33
C SER A 170 12.31 -18.06 28.13
N ALA A 171 11.56 -19.17 28.20
CA ALA A 171 11.95 -20.40 28.89
C ALA A 171 13.22 -21.07 28.28
N PHE A 172 13.74 -20.54 27.17
CA PHE A 172 14.91 -21.07 26.49
C PHE A 172 16.27 -20.51 26.97
N THR A 173 16.27 -19.58 27.90
CA THR A 173 17.52 -18.93 28.40
C THR A 173 17.89 -19.32 29.82
N ASN A 174 17.31 -20.36 30.38
CA ASN A 174 17.76 -20.87 31.68
C ASN A 174 18.77 -22.00 31.44
N PRO A 175 20.10 -21.78 31.54
CA PRO A 175 21.03 -22.90 31.64
C PRO A 175 20.78 -23.61 32.96
N ILE A 176 20.51 -24.90 32.89
CA ILE A 176 20.49 -25.81 34.03
C ILE A 176 21.91 -25.97 34.55
#